data_8c2da7874e46cde2ae1ea36e47673f34
#
_entry.id   8c2da7874e46cde2ae1ea36e47673f34
#
_cell.length_a   1.000
_cell.length_b   1.000
_cell.length_c   1.000
_cell.angle_alpha   90.00
_cell.angle_beta   90.00
_cell.angle_gamma   90.00
#
_symmetry.space_group_name_H-M   'P 1'
#
loop_
_entity.id
_entity.type
_entity.pdbx_description
1 polymer ?
#
loop_
_entity_poly.entity_id
_entity_poly.type
_entity_poly.pdbx_seq_one_letter_code
_entity_poly.pdbx_strand_id
1 'polypeptide(L)'
;MIDEVITEGPSVEDALDTALEQMGVQQDAVDFEVLVEPSRGLFKSASSIARVRVWLRPGALPETEIEDIDEVDDAPEILTTEVAELSDEELDAIADTGAAAIRAILGSLGIEGGIDEYEGDEGEIILDITGDDLAVLIGRHGRTLDALQVLVSTITNRKLDTRYPLVVDVSGYRHRRRMKLEEIARGAAERAVRQRRAVQLRPMSSFERRVIHVVLRDDRRVQTESEGAEPRRMVVVHPR
;
A
#
# COMPACT_ATOMS: atom_id res chain seq x y z
N MET A 1 -11.87 -6.63 -14.72
CA MET A 1 -11.48 -7.92 -14.15
C MET A 1 -12.58 -8.89 -14.43
N ILE A 2 -12.27 -10.09 -14.92
CA ILE A 2 -13.27 -11.14 -15.19
C ILE A 2 -13.47 -11.85 -13.86
N ASP A 3 -14.62 -11.67 -13.22
CA ASP A 3 -14.90 -12.24 -11.89
C ASP A 3 -15.26 -13.72 -11.94
N GLU A 4 -15.61 -14.24 -13.13
CA GLU A 4 -16.03 -15.61 -13.39
C GLU A 4 -15.67 -16.02 -14.82
N VAL A 5 -15.14 -17.22 -15.02
CA VAL A 5 -14.81 -17.80 -16.33
C VAL A 5 -15.35 -19.23 -16.43
N ILE A 6 -15.88 -19.61 -17.60
CA ILE A 6 -16.25 -20.98 -17.93
C ILE A 6 -15.31 -21.47 -19.03
N THR A 7 -14.57 -22.55 -18.72
CA THR A 7 -13.62 -23.17 -19.67
C THR A 7 -13.94 -24.61 -19.96
N GLU A 8 -13.41 -25.10 -21.08
CA GLU A 8 -13.57 -26.47 -21.54
C GLU A 8 -12.20 -27.11 -21.76
N GLY A 9 -12.06 -28.39 -21.44
CA GLY A 9 -10.82 -29.13 -21.63
C GLY A 9 -11.05 -30.64 -21.77
N PRO A 10 -10.04 -31.38 -22.23
CA PRO A 10 -10.11 -32.85 -22.32
C PRO A 10 -10.33 -33.54 -20.97
N SER A 11 -9.89 -32.91 -19.88
CA SER A 11 -10.11 -33.30 -18.51
C SER A 11 -10.55 -32.11 -17.66
N VAL A 12 -11.02 -32.37 -16.44
CA VAL A 12 -11.36 -31.31 -15.47
C VAL A 12 -10.12 -30.50 -15.12
N GLU A 13 -8.96 -31.14 -15.03
CA GLU A 13 -7.67 -30.51 -14.72
C GLU A 13 -7.23 -29.57 -15.85
N ASP A 14 -7.27 -30.02 -17.11
CA ASP A 14 -6.94 -29.17 -18.27
C ASP A 14 -7.90 -27.98 -18.43
N ALA A 15 -9.19 -28.17 -18.12
CA ALA A 15 -10.16 -27.09 -18.15
C ALA A 15 -9.91 -26.06 -17.03
N LEU A 16 -9.51 -26.54 -15.83
CA LEU A 16 -9.15 -25.67 -14.72
C LEU A 16 -7.87 -24.88 -15.01
N ASP A 17 -6.82 -25.51 -15.51
CA ASP A 17 -5.57 -24.85 -15.88
C ASP A 17 -5.81 -23.75 -16.94
N THR A 18 -6.64 -24.02 -17.93
CA THR A 18 -7.03 -23.02 -18.93
C THR A 18 -7.74 -21.81 -18.29
N ALA A 19 -8.58 -22.06 -17.27
CA ALA A 19 -9.24 -20.97 -16.56
C ALA A 19 -8.27 -20.13 -15.74
N LEU A 20 -7.34 -20.78 -15.04
CA LEU A 20 -6.29 -20.11 -14.23
C LEU A 20 -5.39 -19.25 -15.11
N GLU A 21 -4.98 -19.73 -16.29
CA GLU A 21 -4.24 -18.93 -17.27
C GLU A 21 -5.03 -17.71 -17.78
N GLN A 22 -6.31 -17.87 -18.08
CA GLN A 22 -7.15 -16.76 -18.55
C GLN A 22 -7.42 -15.72 -17.47
N MET A 23 -7.53 -16.13 -16.21
CA MET A 23 -7.75 -15.25 -15.07
C MET A 23 -6.44 -14.65 -14.53
N GLY A 24 -5.28 -15.24 -14.86
CA GLY A 24 -3.96 -14.82 -14.39
C GLY A 24 -3.80 -15.00 -12.87
N VAL A 25 -4.37 -16.10 -12.30
CA VAL A 25 -4.37 -16.37 -10.86
C VAL A 25 -3.98 -17.82 -10.58
N GLN A 26 -3.55 -18.10 -9.35
CA GLN A 26 -3.22 -19.43 -8.89
C GLN A 26 -4.47 -20.17 -8.37
N GLN A 27 -4.37 -21.50 -8.28
CA GLN A 27 -5.49 -22.38 -7.91
C GLN A 27 -6.03 -22.12 -6.49
N ASP A 28 -5.21 -21.63 -5.58
CA ASP A 28 -5.59 -21.28 -4.20
C ASP A 28 -6.41 -19.99 -4.08
N ALA A 29 -6.38 -19.13 -5.13
CA ALA A 29 -7.13 -17.89 -5.21
C ALA A 29 -8.55 -18.06 -5.75
N VAL A 30 -8.92 -19.27 -6.23
CA VAL A 30 -10.21 -19.52 -6.89
C VAL A 30 -10.99 -20.64 -6.21
N ASP A 31 -12.31 -20.58 -6.39
CA ASP A 31 -13.22 -21.70 -6.21
C ASP A 31 -13.76 -22.12 -7.57
N PHE A 32 -14.07 -23.39 -7.75
CA PHE A 32 -14.58 -23.90 -9.01
C PHE A 32 -15.69 -24.94 -8.84
N GLU A 33 -16.54 -25.05 -9.88
CA GLU A 33 -17.61 -26.04 -9.99
C GLU A 33 -17.47 -26.81 -11.29
N VAL A 34 -17.57 -28.12 -11.24
CA VAL A 34 -17.55 -28.98 -12.44
C VAL A 34 -18.97 -29.05 -13.03
N LEU A 35 -19.17 -28.39 -14.15
CA LEU A 35 -20.46 -28.38 -14.85
C LEU A 35 -20.71 -29.64 -15.68
N VAL A 36 -19.63 -30.20 -16.28
CA VAL A 36 -19.67 -31.42 -17.09
C VAL A 36 -18.42 -32.23 -16.83
N GLU A 37 -18.59 -33.49 -16.43
CA GLU A 37 -17.48 -34.46 -16.34
C GLU A 37 -17.31 -35.25 -17.65
N PRO A 38 -16.08 -35.50 -18.11
CA PRO A 38 -15.83 -36.29 -19.29
C PRO A 38 -16.23 -37.76 -19.01
N SER A 39 -17.25 -38.28 -19.69
CA SER A 39 -17.69 -39.63 -19.47
C SER A 39 -16.74 -40.64 -20.13
N ARG A 40 -16.11 -41.51 -19.33
CA ARG A 40 -15.39 -42.70 -19.78
C ARG A 40 -16.39 -43.85 -20.00
N GLY A 41 -17.20 -43.78 -21.05
CA GLY A 41 -18.13 -44.83 -21.38
C GLY A 41 -17.69 -45.68 -22.60
N LEU A 42 -17.88 -46.98 -22.58
CA LEU A 42 -17.56 -47.98 -23.62
C LEU A 42 -18.39 -47.80 -24.92
N PHE A 43 -19.26 -46.78 -25.01
CA PHE A 43 -20.04 -46.47 -26.21
C PHE A 43 -19.65 -45.05 -26.68
N LYS A 44 -19.02 -45.02 -27.87
CA LYS A 44 -18.71 -43.82 -28.62
C LYS A 44 -19.98 -43.07 -29.00
N SER A 45 -20.40 -42.12 -28.17
CA SER A 45 -21.29 -41.02 -28.64
C SER A 45 -21.66 -40.10 -27.48
N ALA A 46 -20.68 -39.29 -27.02
CA ALA A 46 -20.93 -37.99 -26.34
C ALA A 46 -19.59 -37.29 -26.15
N SER A 47 -19.54 -36.00 -26.26
CA SER A 47 -18.36 -35.18 -26.18
C SER A 47 -17.60 -35.43 -24.87
N SER A 48 -16.36 -35.93 -25.00
CA SER A 48 -15.47 -36.16 -23.84
C SER A 48 -14.77 -34.88 -23.41
N ILE A 49 -15.52 -33.82 -23.21
CA ILE A 49 -15.00 -32.51 -22.84
C ILE A 49 -15.53 -32.18 -21.46
N ALA A 50 -14.61 -31.93 -20.53
CA ALA A 50 -14.95 -31.36 -19.23
C ALA A 50 -15.26 -29.88 -19.37
N ARG A 51 -16.19 -29.40 -18.59
CA ARG A 51 -16.50 -27.97 -18.50
C ARG A 51 -16.49 -27.58 -17.03
N VAL A 52 -15.71 -26.54 -16.69
CA VAL A 52 -15.62 -26.01 -15.32
C VAL A 52 -15.99 -24.54 -15.32
N ARG A 53 -16.62 -24.11 -14.26
CA ARG A 53 -16.86 -22.73 -13.91
C ARG A 53 -15.89 -22.37 -12.80
N VAL A 54 -15.13 -21.31 -12.97
CA VAL A 54 -14.10 -20.84 -12.01
C VAL A 54 -14.38 -19.40 -11.67
N TRP A 55 -14.34 -19.06 -10.39
CA TRP A 55 -14.50 -17.69 -9.89
C TRP A 55 -13.52 -17.39 -8.77
N LEU A 56 -13.22 -16.10 -8.58
CA LEU A 56 -12.35 -15.66 -7.50
C LEU A 56 -13.00 -15.92 -6.14
N ARG A 57 -12.23 -16.49 -5.22
CA ARG A 57 -12.66 -16.66 -3.84
C ARG A 57 -12.87 -15.29 -3.20
N PRO A 58 -14.01 -15.03 -2.50
CA PRO A 58 -14.24 -13.76 -1.82
C PRO A 58 -13.11 -13.47 -0.81
N GLY A 59 -12.30 -12.46 -1.11
CA GLY A 59 -11.13 -12.07 -0.28
C GLY A 59 -9.78 -12.60 -0.75
N ALA A 60 -9.71 -13.43 -1.78
CA ALA A 60 -8.48 -13.75 -2.50
C ALA A 60 -8.23 -12.63 -3.52
N LEU A 61 -7.47 -11.62 -3.12
CA LEU A 61 -6.77 -10.80 -4.10
C LEU A 61 -5.68 -11.70 -4.70
N PRO A 62 -5.42 -11.65 -6.03
CA PRO A 62 -4.26 -12.31 -6.58
C PRO A 62 -3.04 -11.79 -5.82
N GLU A 63 -2.40 -12.65 -5.06
CA GLU A 63 -1.02 -12.44 -4.68
C GLU A 63 -0.25 -12.52 -6.01
N THR A 64 -0.11 -11.38 -6.69
CA THR A 64 1.05 -11.23 -7.54
C THR A 64 2.21 -11.59 -6.64
N GLU A 65 2.91 -12.69 -6.94
CA GLU A 65 4.26 -12.91 -6.47
C GLU A 65 5.01 -11.62 -6.75
N ILE A 66 5.04 -10.76 -5.76
CA ILE A 66 6.13 -9.82 -5.63
C ILE A 66 7.26 -10.76 -5.27
N GLU A 67 8.05 -11.19 -6.29
CA GLU A 67 9.38 -11.73 -6.04
C GLU A 67 9.92 -10.91 -4.87
N ASP A 68 10.37 -11.62 -3.83
CA ASP A 68 11.03 -11.00 -2.68
C ASP A 68 12.01 -9.98 -3.22
N ILE A 69 11.56 -8.76 -3.38
CA ILE A 69 12.44 -7.62 -3.46
C ILE A 69 13.00 -7.62 -2.06
N ASP A 70 14.20 -8.22 -1.96
CA ASP A 70 15.06 -8.18 -0.80
C ASP A 70 14.82 -6.85 -0.09
N GLU A 71 14.52 -6.95 1.20
CA GLU A 71 14.26 -5.87 2.15
C GLU A 71 14.80 -4.53 1.64
N VAL A 72 14.02 -3.88 0.76
CA VAL A 72 14.18 -2.44 0.64
C VAL A 72 13.57 -1.94 1.94
N ASP A 73 14.41 -1.84 2.94
CA ASP A 73 14.16 -1.17 4.22
C ASP A 73 14.04 0.35 3.95
N ASP A 74 13.40 0.66 2.84
CA ASP A 74 13.06 1.96 2.35
C ASP A 74 11.53 2.12 2.36
N ALA A 75 11.03 2.55 3.51
CA ALA A 75 10.17 3.71 3.42
C ALA A 75 10.85 4.65 2.42
N PRO A 76 10.15 5.27 1.45
CA PRO A 76 10.84 6.20 0.59
C PRO A 76 11.64 7.10 1.52
N GLU A 77 12.94 6.83 1.65
CA GLU A 77 13.85 7.85 2.08
C GLU A 77 13.42 8.99 1.19
N ILE A 78 12.90 10.02 1.79
CA ILE A 78 12.98 11.32 1.16
C ILE A 78 14.47 11.42 0.95
N LEU A 79 14.89 10.96 -0.25
CA LEU A 79 16.30 10.88 -0.59
C LEU A 79 16.81 12.28 -0.30
N THR A 80 17.61 12.40 0.74
CA THR A 80 18.51 13.52 0.93
C THR A 80 19.53 13.42 -0.21
N THR A 81 19.02 13.49 -1.44
CA THR A 81 19.80 13.91 -2.57
C THR A 81 20.20 15.33 -2.21
N GLU A 82 21.49 15.61 -2.21
CA GLU A 82 21.97 16.99 -2.14
C GLU A 82 21.03 17.80 -3.01
N VAL A 83 20.24 18.67 -2.38
CA VAL A 83 19.28 19.53 -3.06
C VAL A 83 20.17 20.40 -3.92
N ALA A 84 20.30 20.07 -5.21
CA ALA A 84 20.89 20.98 -6.17
C ALA A 84 20.16 22.29 -5.98
N GLU A 85 20.89 23.40 -5.86
CA GLU A 85 20.29 24.73 -5.75
C GLU A 85 19.47 24.95 -7.02
N LEU A 86 18.18 24.54 -6.96
CA LEU A 86 17.23 24.79 -8.03
C LEU A 86 16.86 26.27 -7.98
N SER A 87 16.63 26.83 -9.14
CA SER A 87 16.09 28.19 -9.26
C SER A 87 14.62 28.21 -8.81
N ASP A 88 14.12 29.36 -8.39
CA ASP A 88 12.71 29.56 -8.04
C ASP A 88 11.78 29.11 -9.17
N GLU A 89 12.17 29.33 -10.45
CA GLU A 89 11.42 28.88 -11.63
C GLU A 89 11.32 27.36 -11.73
N GLU A 90 12.36 26.63 -11.34
CA GLU A 90 12.36 25.16 -11.32
C GLU A 90 11.52 24.61 -10.17
N LEU A 91 11.55 25.26 -9.00
CA LEU A 91 10.70 24.94 -7.86
C LEU A 91 9.22 25.12 -8.19
N ASP A 92 8.86 26.26 -8.80
CA ASP A 92 7.50 26.53 -9.26
C ASP A 92 7.04 25.47 -10.29
N ALA A 93 7.91 25.09 -11.23
CA ALA A 93 7.58 24.08 -12.23
C ALA A 93 7.31 22.70 -11.60
N ILE A 94 8.04 22.34 -10.53
CA ILE A 94 7.84 21.11 -9.77
C ILE A 94 6.50 21.15 -9.03
N ALA A 95 6.22 22.24 -8.32
CA ALA A 95 4.98 22.46 -7.59
C ALA A 95 3.77 22.41 -8.53
N ASP A 96 3.80 23.17 -9.62
CA ASP A 96 2.74 23.21 -10.64
C ASP A 96 2.48 21.85 -11.27
N THR A 97 3.55 21.10 -11.59
CA THR A 97 3.43 19.77 -12.20
C THR A 97 2.83 18.77 -11.20
N GLY A 98 3.25 18.81 -9.95
CA GLY A 98 2.72 18.00 -8.87
C GLY A 98 1.24 18.31 -8.60
N ALA A 99 0.91 19.60 -8.47
CA ALA A 99 -0.45 20.06 -8.27
C ALA A 99 -1.37 19.67 -9.45
N ALA A 100 -0.88 19.77 -10.70
CA ALA A 100 -1.63 19.32 -11.87
C ALA A 100 -1.90 17.80 -11.84
N ALA A 101 -0.92 16.99 -11.38
CA ALA A 101 -1.09 15.54 -11.21
C ALA A 101 -2.15 15.24 -10.15
N ILE A 102 -2.11 15.93 -8.99
CA ILE A 102 -3.12 15.78 -7.94
C ILE A 102 -4.50 16.17 -8.48
N ARG A 103 -4.67 17.32 -9.12
CA ARG A 103 -5.95 17.77 -9.68
C ARG A 103 -6.54 16.75 -10.67
N ALA A 104 -5.70 16.12 -11.50
CA ALA A 104 -6.14 15.09 -12.44
C ALA A 104 -6.65 13.82 -11.71
N ILE A 105 -5.97 13.42 -10.64
CA ILE A 105 -6.37 12.26 -9.82
C ILE A 105 -7.69 12.56 -9.08
N LEU A 106 -7.78 13.72 -8.41
CA LEU A 106 -9.00 14.16 -7.72
C LEU A 106 -10.20 14.23 -8.67
N GLY A 107 -10.00 14.83 -9.85
CA GLY A 107 -11.04 14.93 -10.88
C GLY A 107 -11.51 13.55 -11.36
N SER A 108 -10.60 12.59 -11.51
CA SER A 108 -10.93 11.21 -11.89
C SER A 108 -11.74 10.46 -10.80
N LEU A 109 -11.54 10.83 -9.55
CA LEU A 109 -12.24 10.28 -8.39
C LEU A 109 -13.54 11.02 -8.07
N GLY A 110 -13.82 12.15 -8.74
CA GLY A 110 -14.96 13.02 -8.42
C GLY A 110 -14.84 13.70 -7.05
N ILE A 111 -13.61 13.96 -6.60
CA ILE A 111 -13.32 14.61 -5.32
C ILE A 111 -12.99 16.08 -5.59
N GLU A 112 -13.68 16.97 -4.87
CA GLU A 112 -13.41 18.40 -4.88
C GLU A 112 -12.42 18.76 -3.75
N GLY A 113 -11.38 19.54 -4.07
CA GLY A 113 -10.40 19.99 -3.09
C GLY A 113 -9.50 21.08 -3.64
N GLY A 114 -9.01 21.91 -2.74
CA GLY A 114 -7.93 22.88 -2.99
C GLY A 114 -6.57 22.20 -2.85
N ILE A 115 -5.52 22.87 -3.32
CA ILE A 115 -4.14 22.46 -3.10
C ILE A 115 -3.41 23.71 -2.63
N ASP A 116 -2.88 23.65 -1.42
CA ASP A 116 -2.03 24.68 -0.84
C ASP A 116 -0.57 24.25 -0.97
N GLU A 117 0.29 25.14 -1.40
CA GLU A 117 1.70 24.89 -1.68
C GLU A 117 2.55 25.68 -0.68
N TYR A 118 3.53 25.00 -0.08
CA TYR A 118 4.50 25.64 0.80
C TYR A 118 5.81 24.85 0.87
N GLU A 119 6.86 25.53 1.29
CA GLU A 119 8.17 24.92 1.52
C GLU A 119 8.21 24.33 2.92
N GLY A 120 8.72 23.09 3.03
CA GLY A 120 8.94 22.42 4.30
C GLY A 120 10.25 22.81 4.96
N ASP A 121 10.47 22.33 6.18
CA ASP A 121 11.63 22.68 7.00
C ASP A 121 12.97 22.18 6.41
N GLU A 122 12.96 21.16 5.56
CA GLU A 122 14.14 20.58 4.91
C GLU A 122 14.26 21.03 3.44
N GLY A 123 13.48 22.02 3.02
CA GLY A 123 13.46 22.55 1.65
C GLY A 123 12.62 21.74 0.67
N GLU A 124 11.85 20.76 1.15
CA GLU A 124 10.92 20.02 0.32
C GLU A 124 9.69 20.86 -0.06
N ILE A 125 9.15 20.64 -1.27
CA ILE A 125 7.87 21.21 -1.68
C ILE A 125 6.75 20.36 -1.08
N ILE A 126 5.85 21.00 -0.34
CA ILE A 126 4.68 20.34 0.25
C ILE A 126 3.41 20.79 -0.49
N LEU A 127 2.67 19.80 -1.02
CA LEU A 127 1.36 20.00 -1.63
C LEU A 127 0.30 19.45 -0.67
N ASP A 128 -0.36 20.34 0.06
CA ASP A 128 -1.42 19.96 1.02
C ASP A 128 -2.80 20.06 0.36
N ILE A 129 -3.48 18.92 0.26
CA ILE A 129 -4.83 18.85 -0.29
C ILE A 129 -5.82 19.27 0.80
N THR A 130 -6.57 20.33 0.53
CA THR A 130 -7.54 20.90 1.46
C THR A 130 -8.97 20.78 0.91
N GLY A 131 -9.94 20.60 1.78
CA GLY A 131 -11.37 20.45 1.41
C GLY A 131 -12.15 19.59 2.39
N ASP A 132 -13.39 19.30 2.00
CA ASP A 132 -14.30 18.45 2.76
C ASP A 132 -14.17 16.97 2.32
N ASP A 133 -14.48 16.03 3.21
CA ASP A 133 -14.56 14.59 2.96
C ASP A 133 -13.30 13.94 2.34
N LEU A 134 -12.12 14.47 2.62
CA LEU A 134 -10.84 13.97 2.11
C LEU A 134 -10.35 12.67 2.79
N ALA A 135 -11.12 12.08 3.70
CA ALA A 135 -10.72 10.88 4.45
C ALA A 135 -10.37 9.68 3.54
N VAL A 136 -11.00 9.60 2.36
CA VAL A 136 -10.73 8.56 1.35
C VAL A 136 -9.31 8.67 0.79
N LEU A 137 -8.75 9.89 0.66
CA LEU A 137 -7.38 10.13 0.20
C LEU A 137 -6.34 9.78 1.25
N ILE A 138 -6.71 9.81 2.53
CA ILE A 138 -5.84 9.37 3.62
C ILE A 138 -5.83 7.84 3.68
N GLY A 139 -7.02 7.23 3.64
CA GLY A 139 -7.19 5.80 3.80
C GLY A 139 -6.84 5.28 5.20
N ARG A 140 -6.78 3.95 5.34
CA ARG A 140 -6.46 3.33 6.63
C ARG A 140 -4.99 3.54 6.98
N HIS A 141 -4.74 4.29 8.05
CA HIS A 141 -3.38 4.60 8.54
C HIS A 141 -2.49 5.33 7.53
N GLY A 142 -3.07 6.14 6.64
CA GLY A 142 -2.31 6.90 5.64
C GLY A 142 -1.91 6.13 4.38
N ARG A 143 -2.31 4.86 4.21
CA ARG A 143 -1.89 4.04 3.07
C ARG A 143 -2.29 4.59 1.70
N THR A 144 -3.47 5.17 1.58
CA THR A 144 -3.90 5.80 0.33
C THR A 144 -3.07 7.04 0.06
N LEU A 145 -2.79 7.83 1.10
CA LEU A 145 -1.93 9.00 0.99
C LEU A 145 -0.49 8.63 0.59
N ASP A 146 0.06 7.54 1.13
CA ASP A 146 1.39 7.05 0.75
C ASP A 146 1.41 6.59 -0.72
N ALA A 147 0.36 5.91 -1.19
CA ALA A 147 0.23 5.54 -2.60
C ALA A 147 0.09 6.79 -3.51
N LEU A 148 -0.69 7.78 -3.08
CA LEU A 148 -0.84 9.06 -3.79
C LEU A 148 0.51 9.80 -3.88
N GLN A 149 1.27 9.83 -2.80
CA GLN A 149 2.63 10.37 -2.75
C GLN A 149 3.52 9.75 -3.84
N VAL A 150 3.56 8.41 -3.92
CA VAL A 150 4.38 7.69 -4.92
C VAL A 150 3.94 8.04 -6.34
N LEU A 151 2.63 8.06 -6.61
CA LEU A 151 2.11 8.39 -7.93
C LEU A 151 2.46 9.82 -8.34
N VAL A 152 2.21 10.80 -7.48
CA VAL A 152 2.47 12.21 -7.77
C VAL A 152 3.96 12.46 -7.98
N SER A 153 4.81 11.96 -7.08
CA SER A 153 6.26 12.09 -7.23
C SER A 153 6.77 11.43 -8.52
N THR A 154 6.27 10.24 -8.86
CA THR A 154 6.66 9.54 -10.09
C THR A 154 6.24 10.32 -11.34
N ILE A 155 5.02 10.84 -11.37
CA ILE A 155 4.52 11.64 -12.51
C ILE A 155 5.34 12.92 -12.67
N THR A 156 5.61 13.63 -11.56
CA THR A 156 6.36 14.89 -11.55
C THR A 156 7.80 14.65 -12.03
N ASN A 157 8.49 13.71 -11.40
CA ASN A 157 9.88 13.39 -11.73
C ASN A 157 10.03 12.93 -13.19
N ARG A 158 9.08 12.14 -13.70
CA ARG A 158 9.10 11.69 -15.10
C ARG A 158 8.86 12.82 -16.11
N LYS A 159 8.02 13.81 -15.76
CA LYS A 159 7.73 14.93 -16.63
C LYS A 159 8.88 15.93 -16.71
N LEU A 160 9.55 16.17 -15.60
CA LEU A 160 10.59 17.18 -15.48
C LEU A 160 12.00 16.64 -15.58
N ASP A 161 12.15 15.29 -15.72
CA ASP A 161 13.43 14.56 -15.72
C ASP A 161 14.34 14.98 -14.54
N THR A 162 13.72 15.23 -13.39
CA THR A 162 14.39 15.66 -12.16
C THR A 162 13.88 14.85 -10.98
N ARG A 163 14.71 14.75 -9.94
CA ARG A 163 14.34 14.14 -8.66
C ARG A 163 14.38 15.20 -7.58
N TYR A 164 13.23 15.70 -7.20
CA TYR A 164 13.09 16.66 -6.14
C TYR A 164 12.18 16.12 -5.03
N PRO A 165 12.48 16.37 -3.75
CA PRO A 165 11.65 15.95 -2.65
C PRO A 165 10.32 16.71 -2.67
N LEU A 166 9.29 16.06 -3.21
CA LEU A 166 7.92 16.55 -3.25
C LEU A 166 7.09 15.73 -2.25
N VAL A 167 6.47 16.40 -1.30
CA VAL A 167 5.61 15.80 -0.28
C VAL A 167 4.14 16.11 -0.59
N VAL A 168 3.30 15.07 -0.53
CA VAL A 168 1.84 15.22 -0.60
C VAL A 168 1.27 14.99 0.79
N ASP A 169 0.43 15.93 1.25
CA ASP A 169 -0.32 15.79 2.50
C ASP A 169 -1.82 16.04 2.27
N VAL A 170 -2.63 15.75 3.27
CA VAL A 170 -4.07 15.98 3.28
C VAL A 170 -4.44 16.67 4.59
N SER A 171 -4.70 17.97 4.50
CA SER A 171 -5.09 18.82 5.64
C SER A 171 -4.16 18.64 6.84
N GLY A 172 -2.84 18.53 6.64
CA GLY A 172 -1.86 18.34 7.71
C GLY A 172 -1.99 16.98 8.44
N TYR A 173 -2.46 15.95 7.75
CA TYR A 173 -2.64 14.60 8.34
C TYR A 173 -1.34 14.02 8.87
N ARG A 174 -0.22 14.12 8.11
CA ARG A 174 1.06 13.50 8.48
C ARG A 174 1.55 13.98 9.84
N HIS A 175 1.47 15.28 10.11
CA HIS A 175 1.84 15.84 11.40
C HIS A 175 0.94 15.32 12.53
N ARG A 176 -0.40 15.40 12.36
CA ARG A 176 -1.34 14.88 13.39
C ARG A 176 -1.17 13.38 13.63
N ARG A 177 -0.90 12.62 12.59
CA ARG A 177 -0.67 11.18 12.70
C ARG A 177 0.61 10.87 13.47
N ARG A 178 1.69 11.58 13.19
CA ARG A 178 2.95 11.48 13.93
C ARG A 178 2.75 11.76 15.41
N MET A 179 2.12 12.86 15.79
CA MET A 179 1.80 13.19 17.18
C MET A 179 1.01 12.08 17.87
N LYS A 180 0.04 11.48 17.16
CA LYS A 180 -0.73 10.37 17.69
C LYS A 180 0.08 9.10 17.89
N LEU A 181 1.01 8.81 17.01
CA LEU A 181 1.94 7.68 17.15
C LEU A 181 2.90 7.88 18.34
N GLU A 182 3.39 9.09 18.57
CA GLU A 182 4.20 9.42 19.73
C GLU A 182 3.44 9.20 21.05
N GLU A 183 2.17 9.62 21.10
CA GLU A 183 1.31 9.37 22.26
C GLU A 183 1.11 7.86 22.50
N ILE A 184 0.83 7.11 21.42
CA ILE A 184 0.69 5.65 21.48
C ILE A 184 1.97 4.98 21.98
N ALA A 185 3.13 5.41 21.48
CA ALA A 185 4.44 4.89 21.89
C ALA A 185 4.68 5.08 23.39
N ARG A 186 4.54 6.33 23.88
CA ARG A 186 4.72 6.65 25.31
C ARG A 186 3.76 5.87 26.20
N GLY A 187 2.47 5.83 25.81
CA GLY A 187 1.47 5.06 26.54
C GLY A 187 1.73 3.54 26.54
N ALA A 188 2.32 2.99 25.47
CA ALA A 188 2.71 1.59 25.41
C ALA A 188 3.91 1.30 26.33
N ALA A 189 4.92 2.18 26.34
CA ALA A 189 6.07 2.07 27.23
C ALA A 189 5.64 2.08 28.71
N GLU A 190 4.78 3.01 29.12
CA GLU A 190 4.27 3.07 30.48
C GLU A 190 3.49 1.80 30.87
N ARG A 191 2.67 1.28 29.96
CA ARG A 191 1.94 0.02 30.19
C ARG A 191 2.89 -1.16 30.32
N ALA A 192 3.91 -1.27 29.45
CA ALA A 192 4.87 -2.35 29.49
C ALA A 192 5.64 -2.38 30.84
N VAL A 193 6.13 -1.23 31.26
CA VAL A 193 6.84 -1.09 32.55
C VAL A 193 5.91 -1.40 33.74
N ARG A 194 4.71 -0.82 33.78
CA ARG A 194 3.76 -1.02 34.88
C ARG A 194 3.30 -2.47 35.02
N GLN A 195 3.04 -3.13 33.87
CA GLN A 195 2.54 -4.50 33.84
C GLN A 195 3.65 -5.55 33.84
N ARG A 196 4.91 -5.14 33.69
CA ARG A 196 6.10 -6.02 33.57
C ARG A 196 5.91 -7.09 32.49
N ARG A 197 5.28 -6.73 31.39
CA ARG A 197 5.04 -7.62 30.23
C ARG A 197 5.08 -6.83 28.92
N ALA A 198 5.39 -7.53 27.84
CA ALA A 198 5.39 -6.98 26.50
C ALA A 198 3.99 -6.43 26.13
N VAL A 199 3.97 -5.31 25.42
CA VAL A 199 2.76 -4.67 24.88
C VAL A 199 2.86 -4.66 23.38
N GLN A 200 1.99 -5.41 22.72
CA GLN A 200 1.85 -5.41 21.26
C GLN A 200 1.00 -4.22 20.81
N LEU A 201 1.49 -3.49 19.81
CA LEU A 201 0.74 -2.46 19.12
C LEU A 201 -0.07 -3.05 17.95
N ARG A 202 -0.95 -2.26 17.35
CA ARG A 202 -1.65 -2.69 16.15
C ARG A 202 -0.69 -2.73 14.96
N PRO A 203 -0.95 -3.58 13.96
CA PRO A 203 -0.20 -3.57 12.71
C PRO A 203 -0.19 -2.18 12.07
N MET A 204 0.98 -1.76 11.59
CA MET A 204 1.20 -0.44 11.01
C MET A 204 2.31 -0.49 9.96
N SER A 205 2.38 0.54 9.09
CA SER A 205 3.40 0.62 8.03
C SER A 205 4.82 0.70 8.61
N SER A 206 5.83 0.43 7.76
CA SER A 206 7.25 0.53 8.13
C SER A 206 7.60 1.93 8.65
N PHE A 207 7.09 2.98 8.00
CA PHE A 207 7.26 4.36 8.43
C PHE A 207 6.70 4.59 9.85
N GLU A 208 5.47 4.16 10.12
CA GLU A 208 4.85 4.30 11.44
C GLU A 208 5.61 3.52 12.52
N ARG A 209 6.10 2.32 12.19
CA ARG A 209 6.92 1.52 13.10
C ARG A 209 8.24 2.24 13.41
N ARG A 210 8.87 2.87 12.42
CA ARG A 210 10.08 3.68 12.62
C ARG A 210 9.82 4.85 13.58
N VAL A 211 8.70 5.56 13.47
CA VAL A 211 8.32 6.62 14.42
C VAL A 211 8.28 6.10 15.85
N ILE A 212 7.62 4.94 16.08
CA ILE A 212 7.55 4.33 17.42
C ILE A 212 8.95 3.99 17.94
N HIS A 213 9.81 3.37 17.12
CA HIS A 213 11.18 3.01 17.50
C HIS A 213 12.02 4.26 17.84
N VAL A 214 11.91 5.32 17.05
CA VAL A 214 12.65 6.58 17.29
C VAL A 214 12.20 7.24 18.57
N VAL A 215 10.89 7.34 18.81
CA VAL A 215 10.33 7.96 20.04
C VAL A 215 10.76 7.23 21.31
N LEU A 216 10.90 5.89 21.24
CA LEU A 216 11.24 5.08 22.40
C LEU A 216 12.73 4.72 22.48
N ARG A 217 13.56 5.16 21.53
CA ARG A 217 15.00 4.85 21.47
C ARG A 217 15.73 5.18 22.74
N ASP A 218 15.45 6.34 23.33
CA ASP A 218 16.15 6.88 24.50
C ASP A 218 15.49 6.48 25.82
N ASP A 219 14.35 5.78 25.79
CA ASP A 219 13.71 5.27 27.00
C ASP A 219 14.35 3.97 27.45
N ARG A 220 15.25 4.09 28.45
CA ARG A 220 16.01 2.96 28.99
C ARG A 220 15.16 1.89 29.69
N ARG A 221 13.89 2.16 29.96
CA ARG A 221 12.97 1.25 30.67
C ARG A 221 12.37 0.20 29.74
N VAL A 222 12.46 0.40 28.43
CA VAL A 222 11.84 -0.46 27.43
C VAL A 222 12.78 -0.77 26.27
N GLN A 223 12.42 -1.78 25.49
CA GLN A 223 13.02 -2.13 24.22
C GLN A 223 11.89 -2.36 23.22
N THR A 224 12.10 -1.98 21.96
CA THR A 224 11.11 -2.13 20.90
C THR A 224 11.58 -3.08 19.81
N GLU A 225 10.70 -3.95 19.36
CA GLU A 225 10.96 -4.90 18.28
C GLU A 225 9.81 -4.91 17.29
N SER A 226 10.10 -5.08 15.98
CA SER A 226 9.08 -5.22 14.95
C SER A 226 8.85 -6.70 14.65
N GLU A 227 7.67 -7.22 14.98
CA GLU A 227 7.29 -8.61 14.84
C GLU A 227 6.21 -8.83 13.77
N GLY A 228 6.21 -10.03 13.17
CA GLY A 228 5.25 -10.44 12.15
C GLY A 228 5.68 -10.11 10.73
N ALA A 229 4.89 -10.55 9.75
CA ALA A 229 5.07 -10.27 8.32
C ALA A 229 4.07 -9.21 7.83
N GLU A 230 4.43 -8.47 6.79
CA GLU A 230 3.49 -7.55 6.13
C GLU A 230 2.27 -8.34 5.59
N PRO A 231 1.08 -7.80 5.58
CA PRO A 231 0.67 -6.46 6.04
C PRO A 231 0.32 -6.38 7.54
N ARG A 232 0.63 -7.42 8.32
CA ARG A 232 0.27 -7.54 9.75
C ARG A 232 1.43 -7.28 10.70
N ARG A 233 2.56 -6.79 10.19
CA ARG A 233 3.75 -6.48 10.99
C ARG A 233 3.47 -5.35 11.98
N MET A 234 3.92 -5.49 13.22
CA MET A 234 3.60 -4.60 14.33
C MET A 234 4.82 -4.33 15.20
N VAL A 235 4.75 -3.31 16.04
CA VAL A 235 5.78 -3.06 17.07
C VAL A 235 5.34 -3.69 18.38
N VAL A 236 6.29 -4.38 19.02
CA VAL A 236 6.15 -4.91 20.38
C VAL A 236 7.09 -4.14 21.31
N VAL A 237 6.56 -3.63 22.41
CA VAL A 237 7.31 -2.88 23.43
C VAL A 237 7.54 -3.78 24.63
N HIS A 238 8.80 -4.17 24.87
CA HIS A 238 9.22 -5.03 25.97
C HIS A 238 9.73 -4.19 27.13
N PRO A 239 9.34 -4.47 28.39
CA PRO A 239 10.00 -3.88 29.56
C PRO A 239 11.41 -4.49 29.71
N ARG A 240 12.37 -3.68 30.15
CA ARG A 240 13.72 -4.13 30.52
C ARG A 240 13.81 -4.48 31.98
#